data_80e02365f5052b5a63edb6eb1e86f298
#
_entry.id   80e02365f5052b5a63edb6eb1e86f298
#
_cell.length_a   1.000
_cell.length_b   1.000
_cell.length_c   1.000
_cell.angle_alpha   90.00
_cell.angle_beta   90.00
_cell.angle_gamma   90.00
#
_symmetry.space_group_name_H-M   'P 1'
#
loop_
_entity.id
_entity.type
_entity.pdbx_description
1 polymer ?
#
loop_
_entity_poly.entity_id
_entity_poly.type
_entity_poly.pdbx_seq_one_letter_code
_entity_poly.pdbx_strand_id
1 'polypeptide(L)'
;IVFPANGTQIAPGARFKFEYKSIADYSVSSYNYTVILFTEEPKIFTGSTDFAAGHTFGQFDVANFPAVPYARHPAPSHFTMPDFSQKSGPGWEIGVSISNATFYLAVFEEYSNGKHVVGHRISLSINHIVYNST
;
A
#
# COMPACT_ATOMS: atom_id res chain seq x y z
N ILE A 1 -3.38 -6.42 -5.81
CA ILE A 1 -4.41 -5.50 -5.27
C ILE A 1 -5.69 -5.69 -6.08
N VAL A 2 -6.74 -6.15 -5.42
CA VAL A 2 -8.05 -6.35 -6.07
C VAL A 2 -8.79 -5.03 -6.16
N PHE A 3 -8.87 -4.29 -5.06
CA PHE A 3 -9.45 -2.94 -4.99
C PHE A 3 -8.50 -2.00 -4.23
N PRO A 4 -8.34 -0.77 -4.66
CA PRO A 4 -8.88 -0.19 -5.89
C PRO A 4 -8.18 -0.73 -7.13
N ALA A 5 -8.96 -0.89 -8.20
CA ALA A 5 -8.42 -1.33 -9.48
C ALA A 5 -7.53 -0.24 -10.09
N ASN A 6 -6.64 -0.67 -10.98
CA ASN A 6 -5.75 0.24 -11.71
C ASN A 6 -6.56 1.31 -12.45
N GLY A 7 -6.21 2.58 -12.25
CA GLY A 7 -6.91 3.71 -12.86
C GLY A 7 -8.14 4.23 -12.12
N THR A 8 -8.44 3.68 -10.93
CA THR A 8 -9.57 4.16 -10.13
C THR A 8 -9.38 5.61 -9.73
N GLN A 9 -10.42 6.42 -9.90
CA GLN A 9 -10.43 7.82 -9.47
C GLN A 9 -10.90 7.92 -8.02
N ILE A 10 -10.12 8.60 -7.18
CA ILE A 10 -10.42 8.78 -5.76
C ILE A 10 -10.22 10.26 -5.41
N ALA A 11 -11.24 10.86 -4.83
CA ALA A 11 -11.19 12.27 -4.42
C ALA A 11 -10.44 12.43 -3.08
N PRO A 12 -9.88 13.62 -2.81
CA PRO A 12 -9.32 13.95 -1.51
C PRO A 12 -10.31 13.68 -0.39
N GLY A 13 -9.86 13.02 0.69
CA GLY A 13 -10.71 12.72 1.84
C GLY A 13 -11.74 11.63 1.60
N ALA A 14 -11.86 11.09 0.41
CA ALA A 14 -12.84 10.07 0.10
C ALA A 14 -12.46 8.72 0.70
N ARG A 15 -13.47 8.02 1.18
CA ARG A 15 -13.32 6.64 1.64
C ARG A 15 -13.36 5.73 0.42
N PHE A 16 -12.40 4.78 0.32
CA PHE A 16 -12.36 3.84 -0.80
C PHE A 16 -12.21 2.41 -0.30
N LYS A 17 -12.78 1.48 -1.05
CA LYS A 17 -12.68 0.06 -0.75
C LYS A 17 -11.26 -0.42 -0.97
N PHE A 18 -10.73 -1.19 -0.02
CA PHE A 18 -9.44 -1.84 -0.13
C PHE A 18 -9.59 -3.35 -0.01
N GLU A 19 -9.02 -4.08 -0.95
CA GLU A 19 -8.93 -5.53 -0.91
C GLU A 19 -7.62 -5.96 -1.54
N TYR A 20 -6.83 -6.70 -0.79
CA TYR A 20 -5.58 -7.27 -1.25
C TYR A 20 -5.63 -8.79 -1.10
N LYS A 21 -5.34 -9.50 -2.17
CA LYS A 21 -5.22 -10.95 -2.13
C LYS A 21 -3.76 -11.29 -1.79
N SER A 22 -3.54 -11.75 -0.57
CA SER A 22 -2.23 -12.18 -0.10
C SER A 22 -1.71 -13.37 -0.91
N ILE A 23 -0.38 -13.50 -0.96
CA ILE A 23 0.28 -14.67 -1.56
C ILE A 23 0.13 -15.92 -0.68
N ALA A 24 -0.34 -15.80 0.56
CA ALA A 24 -0.48 -16.91 1.50
C ALA A 24 -1.40 -18.00 0.96
N ASP A 25 -0.96 -19.24 1.05
CA ASP A 25 -1.75 -20.45 0.77
C ASP A 25 -1.22 -21.61 1.63
N TYR A 26 -1.57 -22.85 1.31
CA TYR A 26 -1.15 -24.00 2.11
C TYR A 26 0.36 -24.30 2.05
N SER A 27 1.06 -23.80 1.05
CA SER A 27 2.51 -23.99 0.88
C SER A 27 3.31 -22.71 1.03
N VAL A 28 2.64 -21.56 1.16
CA VAL A 28 3.27 -20.26 1.26
C VAL A 28 2.71 -19.52 2.47
N SER A 29 3.61 -19.05 3.34
CA SER A 29 3.24 -18.29 4.53
C SER A 29 3.53 -16.82 4.34
N SER A 30 2.54 -15.97 4.65
CA SER A 30 2.72 -14.53 4.68
C SER A 30 2.99 -14.08 6.11
N TYR A 31 4.01 -13.25 6.30
CA TYR A 31 4.31 -12.68 7.61
C TYR A 31 3.54 -11.39 7.85
N ASN A 32 3.56 -10.52 6.87
CA ASN A 32 2.85 -9.25 6.93
C ASN A 32 2.84 -8.60 5.54
N TYR A 33 2.03 -7.58 5.39
CA TYR A 33 2.13 -6.68 4.24
C TYR A 33 1.92 -5.24 4.67
N THR A 34 2.61 -4.33 3.99
CA THR A 34 2.56 -2.88 4.27
C THR A 34 1.91 -2.18 3.08
N VAL A 35 0.94 -1.31 3.37
CA VAL A 35 0.21 -0.56 2.34
C VAL A 35 0.68 0.88 2.35
N ILE A 36 1.22 1.33 1.23
CA ILE A 36 1.78 2.68 1.07
C ILE A 36 1.18 3.32 -0.18
N LEU A 37 0.77 4.58 -0.04
CA LEU A 37 0.39 5.40 -1.18
C LEU A 37 1.58 6.31 -1.52
N PHE A 38 2.19 6.10 -2.67
CA PHE A 38 3.23 6.99 -3.17
C PHE A 38 2.57 8.14 -3.94
N THR A 39 2.94 9.37 -3.60
CA THR A 39 2.42 10.58 -4.25
C THR A 39 3.31 11.01 -5.42
N GLU A 40 4.45 10.37 -5.58
CA GLU A 40 5.34 10.51 -6.73
C GLU A 40 5.82 9.14 -7.15
N GLU A 41 6.28 9.00 -8.39
CA GLU A 41 6.77 7.72 -8.89
C GLU A 41 8.01 7.29 -8.10
N PRO A 42 8.01 6.08 -7.52
CA PRO A 42 9.18 5.57 -6.81
C PRO A 42 10.38 5.46 -7.75
N LYS A 43 11.53 5.88 -7.25
CA LYS A 43 12.78 5.86 -8.01
C LYS A 43 13.32 4.43 -8.12
N ILE A 44 14.21 4.20 -9.07
CA ILE A 44 14.95 2.94 -9.18
C ILE A 44 15.73 2.73 -7.87
N PHE A 45 15.83 1.49 -7.44
CA PHE A 45 16.52 1.13 -6.20
C PHE A 45 18.03 1.34 -6.32
N THR A 46 18.49 2.55 -6.05
CA THR A 46 19.88 2.96 -6.21
C THR A 46 20.49 3.59 -4.95
N GLY A 47 19.96 3.31 -3.78
CA GLY A 47 20.45 3.86 -2.52
C GLY A 47 20.17 5.34 -2.34
N SER A 48 19.09 5.84 -2.89
CA SER A 48 18.66 7.23 -2.72
C SER A 48 18.12 7.49 -1.32
N THR A 49 18.48 8.63 -0.74
CA THR A 49 17.87 9.11 0.52
C THR A 49 16.51 9.74 0.28
N ASP A 50 16.12 9.90 -0.97
CA ASP A 50 14.88 10.52 -1.40
C ASP A 50 14.21 9.62 -2.43
N PHE A 51 13.88 8.40 -2.00
CA PHE A 51 13.35 7.35 -2.86
C PHE A 51 11.96 7.71 -3.41
N ALA A 52 11.06 8.13 -2.53
CA ALA A 52 9.71 8.54 -2.89
C ALA A 52 9.05 9.23 -1.71
N ALA A 53 8.06 10.06 -2.00
CA ALA A 53 7.17 10.63 -1.00
C ALA A 53 5.84 9.88 -1.00
N GLY A 54 5.13 9.88 0.14
CA GLY A 54 3.85 9.24 0.21
C GLY A 54 3.27 9.18 1.61
N HIS A 55 2.26 8.32 1.75
CA HIS A 55 1.54 8.09 2.99
C HIS A 55 1.45 6.60 3.26
N THR A 56 1.81 6.18 4.46
CA THR A 56 1.70 4.79 4.89
C THR A 56 0.35 4.57 5.55
N PHE A 57 -0.47 3.67 4.99
CA PHE A 57 -1.74 3.30 5.61
C PHE A 57 -1.58 2.35 6.79
N GLY A 58 -0.59 1.50 6.76
CA GLY A 58 -0.31 0.60 7.85
C GLY A 58 0.27 -0.74 7.41
N GLN A 59 0.53 -1.58 8.41
CA GLN A 59 1.02 -2.94 8.22
C GLN A 59 -0.01 -3.91 8.77
N PHE A 60 -0.31 -4.94 8.01
CA PHE A 60 -1.36 -5.90 8.29
C PHE A 60 -0.88 -7.32 8.09
N ASP A 61 -1.64 -8.28 8.56
CA ASP A 61 -1.36 -9.69 8.33
C ASP A 61 -2.60 -10.44 7.85
N VAL A 62 -2.42 -11.71 7.53
CA VAL A 62 -3.48 -12.60 7.05
C VAL A 62 -3.40 -13.94 7.74
N ALA A 63 -4.44 -14.75 7.62
CA ALA A 63 -4.42 -16.13 8.07
C ALA A 63 -3.41 -16.93 7.25
N ASN A 64 -2.72 -17.87 7.92
CA ASN A 64 -1.79 -18.83 7.29
C ASN A 64 -2.27 -20.23 7.66
N PHE A 65 -3.06 -20.82 6.78
CA PHE A 65 -3.61 -22.16 7.01
C PHE A 65 -2.55 -23.26 6.81
N PRO A 66 -2.63 -24.34 7.58
CA PRO A 66 -3.58 -24.61 8.66
C PRO A 66 -3.13 -24.08 10.03
N ALA A 67 -1.86 -23.64 10.18
CA ALA A 67 -1.27 -23.35 11.48
C ALA A 67 -1.83 -22.11 12.17
N VAL A 68 -2.14 -21.07 11.41
CA VAL A 68 -2.69 -19.80 11.91
C VAL A 68 -3.96 -19.46 11.11
N PRO A 69 -5.13 -19.92 11.57
CA PRO A 69 -6.34 -19.82 10.77
C PRO A 69 -7.03 -18.44 10.79
N TYR A 70 -6.45 -17.44 11.42
CA TYR A 70 -7.02 -16.10 11.48
C TYR A 70 -5.91 -15.05 11.50
N ALA A 71 -6.21 -13.87 10.96
CA ALA A 71 -5.30 -12.72 11.01
C ALA A 71 -5.34 -12.07 12.40
N ARG A 72 -4.18 -11.65 12.90
CA ARG A 72 -4.08 -10.90 14.16
C ARG A 72 -4.35 -9.41 13.95
N HIS A 73 -3.89 -8.88 12.82
CA HIS A 73 -4.03 -7.47 12.45
C HIS A 73 -4.53 -7.38 11.02
N PRO A 74 -5.82 -7.73 10.79
CA PRO A 74 -6.38 -7.69 9.44
C PRO A 74 -6.50 -6.27 8.94
N ALA A 75 -6.36 -6.07 7.62
CA ALA A 75 -6.60 -4.79 7.00
C ALA A 75 -8.09 -4.44 7.10
N PRO A 76 -8.43 -3.14 7.24
CA PRO A 76 -9.80 -2.71 7.13
C PRO A 76 -10.33 -2.91 5.70
N SER A 77 -11.66 -2.94 5.56
CA SER A 77 -12.28 -3.05 4.23
C SER A 77 -12.15 -1.76 3.42
N HIS A 78 -11.90 -0.64 4.08
CA HIS A 78 -11.79 0.68 3.45
C HIS A 78 -10.66 1.48 4.08
N PHE A 79 -10.05 2.33 3.26
CA PHE A 79 -9.15 3.39 3.71
C PHE A 79 -9.74 4.75 3.35
N THR A 80 -9.23 5.81 3.98
CA THR A 80 -9.59 7.18 3.63
C THR A 80 -8.41 7.81 2.89
N MET A 81 -8.67 8.34 1.70
CA MET A 81 -7.66 9.05 0.92
C MET A 81 -7.26 10.32 1.65
N PRO A 82 -5.97 10.53 1.95
CA PRO A 82 -5.53 11.80 2.51
C PRO A 82 -5.90 12.97 1.61
N ASP A 83 -6.13 14.14 2.20
CA ASP A 83 -6.44 15.34 1.45
C ASP A 83 -5.17 16.16 1.24
N PHE A 84 -4.48 15.91 0.13
CA PHE A 84 -3.28 16.63 -0.27
C PHE A 84 -3.58 17.95 -0.99
N SER A 85 -4.87 18.30 -1.16
CA SER A 85 -5.25 19.55 -1.79
C SER A 85 -5.13 20.75 -0.85
N GLN A 86 -4.95 20.51 0.45
CA GLN A 86 -4.78 21.55 1.46
C GLN A 86 -3.31 21.79 1.75
N LYS A 87 -2.90 23.08 1.77
CA LYS A 87 -1.51 23.48 1.96
C LYS A 87 -0.95 23.21 3.35
N SER A 88 -1.80 23.01 4.33
CA SER A 88 -1.41 22.82 5.74
C SER A 88 -1.96 21.52 6.31
N GLY A 89 -2.03 20.48 5.48
CA GLY A 89 -2.47 19.17 5.93
C GLY A 89 -1.51 18.54 6.94
N PRO A 90 -2.03 17.72 7.86
CA PRO A 90 -1.19 17.08 8.85
C PRO A 90 -0.27 16.04 8.21
N GLY A 91 1.00 16.06 8.57
CA GLY A 91 1.95 15.03 8.20
C GLY A 91 2.75 15.26 6.92
N TRP A 92 2.50 16.34 6.19
CA TRP A 92 3.33 16.70 5.02
C TRP A 92 3.83 18.13 5.10
N GLU A 93 4.74 18.47 4.18
CA GLU A 93 5.44 19.75 4.24
C GLU A 93 4.49 20.94 4.09
N ILE A 94 4.74 22.00 4.86
CA ILE A 94 3.95 23.21 4.84
C ILE A 94 4.05 23.89 3.48
N GLY A 95 2.92 24.29 2.93
CA GLY A 95 2.86 24.99 1.65
C GLY A 95 2.80 24.08 0.43
N VAL A 96 2.98 22.79 0.61
CA VAL A 96 2.86 21.83 -0.50
C VAL A 96 1.43 21.32 -0.59
N SER A 97 0.86 21.36 -1.78
CA SER A 97 -0.47 20.84 -2.04
C SER A 97 -0.59 20.31 -3.45
N ILE A 98 -1.48 19.35 -3.65
CA ILE A 98 -1.79 18.80 -4.96
C ILE A 98 -3.28 18.47 -5.03
N SER A 99 -3.92 18.76 -6.16
CA SER A 99 -5.36 18.52 -6.33
C SER A 99 -5.68 17.52 -7.43
N ASN A 100 -4.79 17.33 -8.40
CA ASN A 100 -4.96 16.36 -9.47
C ASN A 100 -3.60 15.73 -9.79
N ALA A 101 -3.52 14.41 -9.68
CA ALA A 101 -2.28 13.67 -9.96
C ALA A 101 -2.54 12.19 -10.12
N THR A 102 -1.55 11.48 -10.63
CA THR A 102 -1.50 10.04 -10.56
C THR A 102 -0.69 9.63 -9.34
N PHE A 103 -1.30 8.84 -8.48
CA PHE A 103 -0.63 8.24 -7.33
C PHE A 103 -0.43 6.75 -7.55
N TYR A 104 0.37 6.14 -6.69
CA TYR A 104 0.75 4.73 -6.81
C TYR A 104 0.44 4.05 -5.48
N LEU A 105 -0.60 3.21 -5.47
CA LEU A 105 -0.91 2.40 -4.29
C LEU A 105 -0.09 1.13 -4.35
N ALA A 106 0.77 0.95 -3.36
CA ALA A 106 1.72 -0.15 -3.30
C ALA A 106 1.46 -1.04 -2.10
N VAL A 107 1.64 -2.35 -2.30
CA VAL A 107 1.63 -3.33 -1.22
C VAL A 107 2.95 -4.10 -1.25
N PHE A 108 3.70 -4.01 -0.17
CA PHE A 108 4.91 -4.81 0.06
C PHE A 108 4.55 -5.96 0.99
N GLU A 109 4.67 -7.18 0.52
CA GLU A 109 4.37 -8.36 1.32
C GLU A 109 5.63 -9.17 1.59
N GLU A 110 5.86 -9.49 2.86
CA GLU A 110 6.96 -10.35 3.31
C GLU A 110 6.43 -11.77 3.50
N TYR A 111 7.04 -12.74 2.82
CA TYR A 111 6.53 -14.11 2.82
C TYR A 111 7.64 -15.14 2.72
N SER A 112 7.28 -16.40 2.92
CA SER A 112 8.16 -17.56 2.71
C SER A 112 7.41 -18.64 1.96
N ASN A 113 8.06 -19.24 0.96
CA ASN A 113 7.51 -20.35 0.18
C ASN A 113 8.24 -21.66 0.39
N GLY A 114 9.04 -21.76 1.46
CA GLY A 114 9.81 -22.96 1.77
C GLY A 114 11.06 -23.16 0.95
N LYS A 115 11.37 -22.26 0.02
CA LYS A 115 12.60 -22.33 -0.78
C LYS A 115 13.73 -21.64 -0.04
N HIS A 116 14.94 -22.16 -0.24
CA HIS A 116 16.12 -21.65 0.47
C HIS A 116 16.55 -20.31 -0.07
N VAL A 117 16.27 -19.23 0.69
CA VAL A 117 16.78 -17.89 0.46
C VAL A 117 17.25 -17.33 1.79
N VAL A 118 18.19 -16.42 1.74
CA VAL A 118 18.62 -15.70 2.95
C VAL A 118 17.57 -14.64 3.26
N GLY A 119 16.98 -14.71 4.46
CA GLY A 119 15.89 -13.84 4.87
C GLY A 119 14.53 -14.31 4.34
N HIS A 120 13.62 -13.38 4.18
CA HIS A 120 12.30 -13.63 3.63
C HIS A 120 12.20 -13.06 2.21
N ARG A 121 11.26 -13.60 1.44
CA ARG A 121 10.93 -13.04 0.15
C ARG A 121 10.04 -11.82 0.32
N ILE A 122 10.16 -10.85 -0.57
CA ILE A 122 9.35 -9.63 -0.55
C ILE A 122 8.73 -9.47 -1.93
N SER A 123 7.40 -9.35 -1.97
CA SER A 123 6.68 -9.04 -3.20
C SER A 123 6.23 -7.59 -3.20
N LEU A 124 6.04 -7.04 -4.38
CA LEU A 124 5.54 -5.70 -4.59
C LEU A 124 4.41 -5.73 -5.60
N SER A 125 3.26 -5.18 -5.21
CA SER A 125 2.12 -4.94 -6.09
C SER A 125 1.83 -3.46 -6.14
N ILE A 126 1.63 -2.90 -7.33
CA ILE A 126 1.34 -1.47 -7.51
C ILE A 126 0.15 -1.31 -8.44
N ASN A 127 -0.82 -0.48 -8.02
CA ASN A 127 -1.89 0.02 -8.88
C ASN A 127 -1.85 1.54 -8.94
N HIS A 128 -2.12 2.09 -10.12
CA HIS A 128 -2.19 3.53 -10.32
C HIS A 128 -3.56 4.05 -9.87
N ILE A 129 -3.56 5.17 -9.17
CA ILE A 129 -4.76 5.83 -8.67
C ILE A 129 -4.82 7.23 -9.26
N VAL A 130 -5.97 7.60 -9.78
CA VAL A 130 -6.21 8.97 -10.26
C VAL A 130 -6.75 9.77 -9.08
N TYR A 131 -5.88 10.61 -8.52
CA TYR A 131 -6.25 11.53 -7.44
C TYR A 131 -6.82 12.80 -8.05
N ASN A 132 -8.09 13.07 -7.79
CA ASN A 132 -8.78 14.16 -8.44
C ASN A 132 -9.79 14.80 -7.48
N SER A 133 -9.59 16.11 -7.23
CA SER A 133 -10.43 16.92 -6.33
C SER A 133 -11.72 17.40 -6.96
N THR A 134 -11.93 17.20 -8.25
CA THR A 134 -13.15 17.68 -8.95
C THR A 134 -14.12 16.56 -9.33
#